data_d08d2daf6e266f29a6828dad4db09255
#
_entry.id   d08d2daf6e266f29a6828dad4db09255
#
_cell.length_a   1.000
_cell.length_b   1.000
_cell.length_c   1.000
_cell.angle_alpha   90.00
_cell.angle_beta   90.00
_cell.angle_gamma   90.00
#
_symmetry.space_group_name_H-M   'P 1'
#
loop_
_entity.id
_entity.type
_entity.pdbx_description
1 polymer ?
#
loop_
_entity_poly.entity_id
_entity_poly.type
_entity_poly.pdbx_seq_one_letter_code
_entity_poly.pdbx_strand_id
1 'polypeptide(L)'
;MAWENSQLKITMTAAADLSSSQYRFVVVDGDGKAALSGDDGNAIGVLQNTPEAGEAATVSIFGVTKLYIGTTGSLDSGSILSSQASGAGKIQDSGAYRLGIALEDSTANGDIISIVFTGANGSTV
;
A
#
# COMPACT_ATOMS: atom_id res chain seq x y z
N MET A 1 -13.79 -5.07 10.31
CA MET A 1 -13.76 -3.60 10.36
C MET A 1 -12.32 -3.14 10.32
N ALA A 2 -12.01 -2.22 9.42
CA ALA A 2 -10.64 -1.72 9.27
C ALA A 2 -10.36 -0.59 10.24
N TRP A 3 -9.16 -0.57 10.79
CA TRP A 3 -8.72 0.51 11.68
C TRP A 3 -7.28 0.89 11.36
N GLU A 4 -6.83 2.00 11.95
CA GLU A 4 -5.48 2.50 11.75
C GLU A 4 -4.84 2.83 13.08
N ASN A 5 -3.54 2.62 13.15
CA ASN A 5 -2.72 3.04 14.27
C ASN A 5 -1.31 3.25 13.72
N SER A 6 -1.17 4.28 12.89
CA SER A 6 0.10 4.56 12.21
C SER A 6 1.11 5.13 13.19
N GLN A 7 2.29 4.53 13.20
CA GLN A 7 3.39 4.98 14.07
C GLN A 7 4.19 6.10 13.43
N LEU A 8 4.29 6.11 12.09
CA LEU A 8 5.13 7.08 11.40
C LEU A 8 4.53 7.40 10.03
N LYS A 9 4.40 8.71 9.79
CA LYS A 9 3.92 9.23 8.52
C LYS A 9 4.90 10.25 8.00
N ILE A 10 5.00 10.35 6.68
CA ILE A 10 5.77 11.40 6.02
C ILE A 10 4.88 12.13 5.03
N THR A 11 5.31 13.31 4.63
CA THR A 11 4.62 14.10 3.62
C THR A 11 5.50 14.22 2.39
N MET A 12 4.93 13.91 1.23
CA MET A 12 5.62 13.99 -0.06
C MET A 12 4.73 14.77 -1.02
N THR A 13 5.30 15.16 -2.16
CA THR A 13 4.51 15.75 -3.24
C THR A 13 3.95 14.63 -4.11
N ALA A 14 2.67 14.70 -4.44
CA ALA A 14 2.06 13.72 -5.34
C ALA A 14 2.54 13.93 -6.76
N ALA A 15 3.00 12.85 -7.40
CA ALA A 15 3.53 12.90 -8.77
C ALA A 15 2.42 13.02 -9.83
N ALA A 16 1.22 12.60 -9.47
CA ALA A 16 0.06 12.59 -10.37
C ALA A 16 -1.20 12.78 -9.52
N ASP A 17 -2.35 12.78 -10.17
CA ASP A 17 -3.62 12.86 -9.45
C ASP A 17 -3.87 11.53 -8.73
N LEU A 18 -3.76 11.54 -7.43
CA LEU A 18 -3.98 10.38 -6.56
C LEU A 18 -5.29 10.51 -5.77
N SER A 19 -6.21 11.35 -6.23
CA SER A 19 -7.43 11.65 -5.47
C SER A 19 -8.37 10.45 -5.34
N SER A 20 -8.22 9.43 -6.17
CA SER A 20 -8.99 8.20 -6.07
C SER A 20 -8.16 7.00 -5.59
N SER A 21 -6.99 7.27 -5.02
CA SER A 21 -6.01 6.22 -4.71
C SER A 21 -5.69 6.11 -3.21
N GLN A 22 -6.57 6.62 -2.36
CA GLN A 22 -6.39 6.51 -0.92
C GLN A 22 -6.28 5.04 -0.49
N TYR A 23 -5.39 4.79 0.44
CA TYR A 23 -5.11 3.45 1.00
C TYR A 23 -4.51 2.48 -0.01
N ARG A 24 -3.74 3.00 -0.96
CA ARG A 24 -2.97 2.18 -1.89
C ARG A 24 -1.48 2.36 -1.65
N PHE A 25 -0.72 1.36 -2.06
CA PHE A 25 0.74 1.41 -1.95
C PHE A 25 1.32 2.46 -2.88
N VAL A 26 2.30 3.22 -2.39
CA VAL A 26 3.01 4.23 -3.19
C VAL A 26 4.52 4.01 -3.13
N VAL A 27 5.18 4.42 -4.19
CA VAL A 27 6.64 4.39 -4.33
C VAL A 27 7.17 5.81 -4.43
N VAL A 28 8.48 5.96 -4.28
CA VAL A 28 9.18 7.21 -4.60
C VAL A 28 9.61 7.13 -6.05
N ASP A 29 9.18 8.09 -6.87
CA ASP A 29 9.57 8.12 -8.27
C ASP A 29 10.96 8.76 -8.45
N GLY A 30 11.39 8.89 -9.71
CA GLY A 30 12.72 9.43 -10.01
C GLY A 30 12.93 10.90 -9.61
N ASP A 31 11.84 11.61 -9.34
CA ASP A 31 11.87 13.02 -8.92
C ASP A 31 11.64 13.17 -7.42
N GLY A 32 11.62 12.09 -6.67
CA GLY A 32 11.39 12.11 -5.23
C GLY A 32 9.94 12.33 -4.84
N LYS A 33 9.00 12.09 -5.74
CA LYS A 33 7.58 12.29 -5.50
C LYS A 33 6.86 10.96 -5.26
N ALA A 34 5.69 11.04 -4.64
CA ALA A 34 4.86 9.88 -4.39
C ALA A 34 4.10 9.49 -5.65
N ALA A 35 4.22 8.26 -6.07
CA ALA A 35 3.50 7.70 -7.21
C ALA A 35 2.91 6.34 -6.83
N LEU A 36 1.87 5.89 -7.53
CA LEU A 36 1.30 4.58 -7.25
C LEU A 36 2.33 3.49 -7.55
N SER A 37 2.36 2.49 -6.68
CA SER A 37 3.23 1.33 -6.86
C SER A 37 2.72 0.48 -8.02
N GLY A 38 3.65 -0.07 -8.79
CA GLY A 38 3.33 -1.05 -9.82
C GLY A 38 3.25 -2.45 -9.25
N ASP A 39 3.01 -3.42 -10.14
CA ASP A 39 2.96 -4.82 -9.75
C ASP A 39 4.31 -5.25 -9.19
N ASP A 40 4.28 -5.92 -8.03
CA ASP A 40 5.48 -6.35 -7.29
C ASP A 40 6.41 -5.22 -6.89
N GLY A 41 5.90 -3.98 -6.84
CA GLY A 41 6.72 -2.80 -6.61
C GLY A 41 7.27 -2.66 -5.20
N ASN A 42 8.34 -1.88 -5.09
CA ASN A 42 9.02 -1.60 -3.82
C ASN A 42 8.40 -0.37 -3.15
N ALA A 43 7.19 -0.51 -2.66
CA ALA A 43 6.47 0.60 -2.04
C ALA A 43 7.12 1.04 -0.74
N ILE A 44 7.06 2.34 -0.48
CA ILE A 44 7.58 2.90 0.77
C ILE A 44 6.50 3.07 1.83
N GLY A 45 5.24 2.96 1.44
CA GLY A 45 4.14 3.11 2.39
C GLY A 45 2.79 3.08 1.72
N VAL A 46 1.79 3.48 2.48
CA VAL A 46 0.39 3.48 2.07
C VAL A 46 -0.14 4.91 2.11
N LEU A 47 -0.75 5.35 1.02
CA LEU A 47 -1.29 6.70 0.90
C LEU A 47 -2.47 6.88 1.85
N GLN A 48 -2.46 7.99 2.62
CA GLN A 48 -3.46 8.23 3.64
C GLN A 48 -4.51 9.27 3.23
N ASN A 49 -4.22 10.09 2.23
CA ASN A 49 -5.13 11.16 1.82
C ASN A 49 -5.42 11.06 0.31
N THR A 50 -6.03 12.09 -0.24
CA THR A 50 -6.50 12.09 -1.64
C THR A 50 -5.93 13.29 -2.41
N PRO A 51 -4.58 13.37 -2.57
CA PRO A 51 -3.97 14.54 -3.19
C PRO A 51 -4.15 14.54 -4.71
N GLU A 52 -4.31 15.72 -5.27
CA GLU A 52 -4.17 15.93 -6.69
C GLU A 52 -2.70 16.12 -7.04
N ALA A 53 -2.39 16.12 -8.33
CA ALA A 53 -1.00 16.28 -8.77
C ALA A 53 -0.39 17.55 -8.18
N GLY A 54 0.79 17.43 -7.61
CA GLY A 54 1.51 18.55 -7.02
C GLY A 54 1.12 18.87 -5.58
N GLU A 55 0.06 18.25 -5.06
CA GLU A 55 -0.37 18.48 -3.67
C GLU A 55 0.39 17.57 -2.70
N ALA A 56 0.25 17.87 -1.41
CA ALA A 56 0.90 17.08 -0.36
C ALA A 56 0.24 15.72 -0.22
N ALA A 57 1.03 14.67 -0.33
CA ALA A 57 0.61 13.29 -0.10
C ALA A 57 1.11 12.85 1.28
N THR A 58 0.20 12.41 2.12
CA THR A 58 0.54 11.84 3.43
C THR A 58 0.67 10.33 3.28
N VAL A 59 1.83 9.80 3.64
CA VAL A 59 2.16 8.39 3.45
C VAL A 59 2.51 7.76 4.80
N SER A 60 1.81 6.69 5.16
CA SER A 60 2.15 5.90 6.34
C SER A 60 3.26 4.92 5.97
N ILE A 61 4.42 5.07 6.60
CA ILE A 61 5.60 4.27 6.27
C ILE A 61 5.92 3.21 7.32
N PHE A 62 5.16 3.15 8.39
CA PHE A 62 5.31 2.11 9.41
C PHE A 62 4.07 2.11 10.30
N GLY A 63 3.61 0.91 10.65
CA GLY A 63 2.51 0.74 11.60
C GLY A 63 1.25 0.19 10.96
N VAL A 64 0.15 0.28 11.69
CA VAL A 64 -1.13 -0.26 11.25
C VAL A 64 -1.86 0.78 10.42
N THR A 65 -2.29 0.38 9.24
CA THR A 65 -3.03 1.26 8.33
C THR A 65 -4.09 0.46 7.57
N LYS A 66 -4.98 1.17 6.91
CA LYS A 66 -5.93 0.57 5.98
C LYS A 66 -5.25 0.36 4.64
N LEU A 67 -5.65 -0.67 3.92
CA LEU A 67 -5.15 -0.95 2.58
C LEU A 67 -6.28 -1.42 1.69
N TYR A 68 -6.33 -0.89 0.47
CA TYR A 68 -7.25 -1.31 -0.58
C TYR A 68 -6.71 -2.61 -1.19
N ILE A 69 -7.54 -3.65 -1.19
CA ILE A 69 -7.17 -4.96 -1.69
C ILE A 69 -7.72 -5.13 -3.10
N GLY A 70 -6.83 -5.39 -4.05
CA GLY A 70 -7.21 -5.53 -5.45
C GLY A 70 -7.18 -6.94 -5.97
N THR A 71 -6.82 -7.90 -5.12
CA THR A 71 -6.73 -9.28 -5.57
C THR A 71 -8.10 -9.90 -5.76
N THR A 72 -8.17 -10.87 -6.63
CA THR A 72 -9.34 -11.72 -6.78
C THR A 72 -9.19 -12.92 -5.87
N GLY A 73 -10.29 -13.33 -5.24
CA GLY A 73 -10.29 -14.47 -4.34
C GLY A 73 -10.07 -14.05 -2.91
N SER A 74 -9.84 -15.04 -2.06
CA SER A 74 -9.74 -14.83 -0.62
C SER A 74 -8.32 -14.49 -0.20
N LEU A 75 -8.22 -13.58 0.76
CA LEU A 75 -6.97 -13.23 1.42
C LEU A 75 -7.22 -13.35 2.91
N ASP A 76 -6.43 -14.16 3.60
CA ASP A 76 -6.65 -14.43 5.01
C ASP A 76 -5.78 -13.53 5.88
N SER A 77 -6.24 -13.29 7.10
CA SER A 77 -5.40 -12.64 8.11
C SER A 77 -4.10 -13.42 8.27
N GLY A 78 -3.01 -12.70 8.43
CA GLY A 78 -1.67 -13.29 8.49
C GLY A 78 -1.00 -13.45 7.14
N SER A 79 -1.69 -13.21 6.04
CA SER A 79 -1.07 -13.27 4.71
C SER A 79 -0.03 -12.19 4.55
N ILE A 80 1.06 -12.54 3.87
CA ILE A 80 2.11 -11.58 3.49
C ILE A 80 1.65 -10.84 2.24
N LEU A 81 1.78 -9.53 2.26
CA LEU A 81 1.22 -8.67 1.23
C LEU A 81 2.29 -8.06 0.35
N SER A 82 1.94 -7.90 -0.91
CA SER A 82 2.73 -7.19 -1.91
C SER A 82 1.84 -6.25 -2.70
N SER A 83 2.44 -5.42 -3.55
CA SER A 83 1.71 -4.49 -4.38
C SER A 83 1.26 -5.15 -5.68
N GLN A 84 0.04 -4.91 -6.04
CA GLN A 84 -0.52 -5.22 -7.35
C GLN A 84 -0.41 -3.96 -8.22
N ALA A 85 -0.71 -4.07 -9.49
CA ALA A 85 -0.80 -2.90 -10.37
C ALA A 85 -1.74 -1.87 -9.76
N SER A 86 -1.41 -0.59 -9.92
CA SER A 86 -2.17 0.54 -9.35
C SER A 86 -2.13 0.60 -7.82
N GLY A 87 -1.15 -0.04 -7.20
CA GLY A 87 -0.92 0.08 -5.77
C GLY A 87 -1.86 -0.70 -4.87
N ALA A 88 -2.77 -1.48 -5.41
CA ALA A 88 -3.65 -2.31 -4.60
C ALA A 88 -2.86 -3.44 -3.94
N GLY A 89 -3.34 -3.93 -2.81
CA GLY A 89 -2.70 -5.05 -2.12
C GLY A 89 -3.07 -6.40 -2.70
N LYS A 90 -2.14 -7.33 -2.64
CA LYS A 90 -2.35 -8.72 -3.04
C LYS A 90 -1.53 -9.64 -2.14
N ILE A 91 -1.80 -10.93 -2.20
CA ILE A 91 -0.94 -11.94 -1.56
C ILE A 91 0.40 -11.93 -2.29
N GLN A 92 1.49 -12.00 -1.55
CA GLN A 92 2.83 -11.96 -2.11
C GLN A 92 3.07 -13.09 -3.12
N ASP A 93 3.61 -12.73 -4.27
CA ASP A 93 4.09 -13.66 -5.28
C ASP A 93 5.61 -13.80 -5.20
N SER A 94 6.13 -14.85 -5.84
CA SER A 94 7.57 -15.02 -5.99
C SER A 94 8.17 -13.81 -6.72
N GLY A 95 9.25 -13.28 -6.16
CA GLY A 95 9.92 -12.10 -6.71
C GLY A 95 9.37 -10.76 -6.27
N ALA A 96 8.22 -10.75 -5.60
CA ALA A 96 7.60 -9.51 -5.14
C ALA A 96 8.19 -9.05 -3.82
N TYR A 97 8.24 -7.73 -3.61
CA TYR A 97 8.64 -7.19 -2.32
C TYR A 97 7.57 -7.45 -1.28
N ARG A 98 8.02 -7.82 -0.09
CA ARG A 98 7.14 -8.01 1.08
C ARG A 98 6.92 -6.66 1.72
N LEU A 99 5.67 -6.24 1.78
CA LEU A 99 5.34 -4.90 2.26
C LEU A 99 4.64 -4.89 3.60
N GLY A 100 3.93 -5.94 3.94
CA GLY A 100 3.22 -5.98 5.20
C GLY A 100 2.48 -7.28 5.41
N ILE A 101 1.66 -7.31 6.45
CA ILE A 101 0.89 -8.50 6.84
C ILE A 101 -0.55 -8.08 7.07
N ALA A 102 -1.48 -8.86 6.53
CA ALA A 102 -2.91 -8.62 6.72
C ALA A 102 -3.34 -8.94 8.15
N LEU A 103 -4.10 -8.04 8.75
CA LEU A 103 -4.65 -8.24 10.08
C LEU A 103 -6.11 -8.70 10.04
N GLU A 104 -6.71 -8.70 8.88
CA GLU A 104 -8.10 -9.10 8.65
C GLU A 104 -8.18 -9.92 7.37
N ASP A 105 -9.29 -10.64 7.23
CA ASP A 105 -9.60 -11.34 5.98
C ASP A 105 -10.14 -10.36 4.95
N SER A 106 -9.90 -10.66 3.67
CA SER A 106 -10.55 -10.00 2.54
C SER A 106 -11.16 -11.07 1.66
N THR A 107 -12.42 -10.89 1.29
CA THR A 107 -13.13 -11.86 0.46
C THR A 107 -13.52 -11.32 -0.91
N ALA A 108 -13.34 -10.03 -1.13
CA ALA A 108 -13.77 -9.39 -2.37
C ALA A 108 -12.74 -8.39 -2.84
N ASN A 109 -12.62 -8.25 -4.15
CA ASN A 109 -11.84 -7.20 -4.77
C ASN A 109 -12.43 -5.84 -4.38
N GLY A 110 -11.60 -4.95 -3.88
CA GLY A 110 -12.02 -3.63 -3.43
C GLY A 110 -12.24 -3.51 -1.94
N ASP A 111 -12.09 -4.57 -1.18
CA ASP A 111 -12.15 -4.49 0.28
C ASP A 111 -11.05 -3.58 0.81
N ILE A 112 -11.34 -2.88 1.90
CA ILE A 112 -10.34 -2.13 2.64
C ILE A 112 -10.19 -2.80 3.99
N ILE A 113 -8.98 -3.27 4.27
CA ILE A 113 -8.69 -4.02 5.48
C ILE A 113 -7.57 -3.37 6.28
N SER A 114 -7.45 -3.75 7.54
CA SER A 114 -6.33 -3.33 8.37
C SER A 114 -5.13 -4.23 8.08
N ILE A 115 -3.98 -3.59 7.92
CA ILE A 115 -2.70 -4.29 7.73
C ILE A 115 -1.65 -3.66 8.62
N VAL A 116 -0.56 -4.37 8.86
CA VAL A 116 0.64 -3.76 9.38
C VAL A 116 1.63 -3.60 8.23
N PHE A 117 2.06 -2.35 8.00
CA PHE A 117 3.09 -2.05 7.00
C PHE A 117 4.44 -2.10 7.70
N THR A 118 5.32 -2.95 7.23
CA THR A 118 6.65 -3.12 7.81
C THR A 118 7.75 -2.63 6.90
N GLY A 119 7.39 -2.19 5.70
CA GLY A 119 8.35 -1.74 4.71
C GLY A 119 8.85 -2.88 3.83
N ALA A 120 9.55 -2.50 2.77
CA ALA A 120 10.09 -3.45 1.82
C ALA A 120 11.31 -4.15 2.42
N ASN A 121 11.23 -5.45 2.57
CA ASN A 121 12.30 -6.27 3.13
C ASN A 121 12.98 -7.12 2.07
N GLY A 122 13.03 -6.61 0.85
CA GLY A 122 13.56 -7.34 -0.28
C GLY A 122 12.51 -8.28 -0.87
N SER A 123 12.83 -8.83 -2.02
CA SER A 123 11.95 -9.76 -2.69
C SER A 123 12.24 -11.18 -2.25
N THR A 124 11.25 -12.06 -2.39
CA THR A 124 11.46 -13.48 -2.25
C THR A 124 11.67 -14.11 -3.63
N VAL A 125 12.32 -15.20 -3.65
CA VAL A 125 12.50 -15.98 -4.88
C VAL A 125 11.59 -17.18 -4.90
#